data_7ad9e5eb641799e56291d87ba24e2935
#
_entry.id   7ad9e5eb641799e56291d87ba24e2935
#
_cell.length_a   1.000
_cell.length_b   1.000
_cell.length_c   1.000
_cell.angle_alpha   90.00
_cell.angle_beta   90.00
_cell.angle_gamma   90.00
#
_symmetry.space_group_name_H-M   'P 1'
#
loop_
_entity.id
_entity.type
_entity.pdbx_description
1 polymer ?
#
loop_
_entity_poly.entity_id
_entity_poly.type
_entity_poly.pdbx_seq_one_letter_code
_entity_poly.pdbx_strand_id
1 'polypeptide(L)'
;ARGAALTGSEDFKWGAISGSISGGAKEDIGLKGAMLNGLSMNEAAQIQRESGYPLDVIKGFRTMEQYEVCQKAGLVPKIVNGKMALIRQIDLDFVDEMGRTNLTRMQNGLAALDPATGEAYQLHHIGQKMDSTLSILTEAEHMQNGNNQIWHLFGEASKIDRGVFDKQRASFWKDMAELLQGGF
;
A
#
# COMPACT_ATOMS: atom_id res chain seq x y z
N ALA A 1 -0.04 -12.38 -19.43
CA ALA A 1 -0.52 -13.54 -18.70
C ALA A 1 -0.89 -13.20 -17.25
N ARG A 2 -0.02 -12.51 -16.55
CA ARG A 2 -0.28 -12.09 -15.17
C ARG A 2 -1.48 -11.14 -15.07
N GLY A 3 -1.58 -10.21 -15.98
CA GLY A 3 -2.68 -9.26 -16.01
C GLY A 3 -4.02 -9.91 -16.27
N ALA A 4 -4.06 -10.87 -17.19
CA ALA A 4 -5.29 -11.54 -17.58
C ALA A 4 -5.85 -12.42 -16.44
N ALA A 5 -4.98 -13.12 -15.72
CA ALA A 5 -5.40 -13.99 -14.63
C ALA A 5 -5.91 -13.21 -13.42
N LEU A 6 -5.26 -12.10 -13.09
CA LEU A 6 -5.69 -11.23 -12.00
C LEU A 6 -6.94 -10.43 -12.38
N THR A 7 -6.95 -9.91 -13.60
CA THR A 7 -8.06 -9.09 -14.07
C THR A 7 -9.37 -9.88 -14.08
N GLY A 8 -9.33 -11.12 -14.51
CA GLY A 8 -10.55 -11.92 -14.57
C GLY A 8 -11.20 -12.12 -13.22
N SER A 9 -10.42 -12.41 -12.19
CA SER A 9 -10.93 -12.60 -10.84
C SER A 9 -11.36 -11.28 -10.19
N GLU A 10 -10.52 -10.27 -10.31
CA GLU A 10 -10.82 -8.97 -9.71
C GLU A 10 -11.96 -8.26 -10.45
N ASP A 11 -11.97 -8.35 -11.78
CA ASP A 11 -13.05 -7.79 -12.57
C ASP A 11 -14.40 -8.43 -12.26
N PHE A 12 -14.40 -9.72 -11.99
CA PHE A 12 -15.64 -10.42 -11.58
C PHE A 12 -16.11 -9.88 -10.23
N LYS A 13 -15.26 -9.80 -9.25
CA LYS A 13 -15.60 -9.23 -7.94
C LYS A 13 -16.08 -7.80 -8.06
N TRP A 14 -15.38 -7.04 -8.85
CA TRP A 14 -15.68 -5.65 -9.08
C TRP A 14 -17.01 -5.48 -9.83
N GLY A 15 -17.19 -6.26 -10.87
CA GLY A 15 -18.44 -6.26 -11.63
C GLY A 15 -19.63 -6.66 -10.79
N ALA A 16 -19.47 -7.63 -9.90
CA ALA A 16 -20.54 -8.03 -8.98
C ALA A 16 -20.91 -6.90 -8.02
N ILE A 17 -19.90 -6.21 -7.46
CA ILE A 17 -20.15 -5.07 -6.60
C ILE A 17 -20.82 -3.94 -7.37
N SER A 18 -20.30 -3.60 -8.53
CA SER A 18 -20.87 -2.57 -9.39
C SER A 18 -22.27 -2.93 -9.86
N GLY A 19 -22.46 -4.18 -10.23
CA GLY A 19 -23.76 -4.68 -10.66
C GLY A 19 -24.80 -4.64 -9.55
N SER A 20 -24.41 -5.01 -8.36
CA SER A 20 -25.31 -4.93 -7.20
C SER A 20 -25.71 -3.50 -6.89
N ILE A 21 -24.75 -2.58 -6.95
CA ILE A 21 -25.01 -1.17 -6.73
C ILE A 21 -25.85 -0.59 -7.86
N SER A 22 -25.53 -0.95 -9.08
CA SER A 22 -26.31 -0.49 -10.24
C SER A 22 -27.72 -1.07 -10.25
N GLY A 23 -27.85 -2.31 -9.83
CA GLY A 23 -29.16 -2.94 -9.69
C GLY A 23 -30.02 -2.28 -8.62
N GLY A 24 -29.37 -1.76 -7.58
CA GLY A 24 -30.00 -0.98 -6.54
C GLY A 24 -30.17 0.50 -6.88
N ALA A 25 -29.77 0.91 -8.08
CA ALA A 25 -29.72 2.31 -8.48
C ALA A 25 -31.06 3.03 -8.50
N LYS A 26 -32.15 2.30 -8.44
CA LYS A 26 -33.43 2.91 -8.22
C LYS A 26 -33.58 3.54 -6.84
N GLU A 27 -32.68 3.22 -5.99
CA GLU A 27 -32.63 3.72 -4.63
C GLU A 27 -31.33 4.53 -4.48
N ASP A 28 -31.44 5.83 -4.72
CA ASP A 28 -30.34 6.77 -4.52
C ASP A 28 -29.70 6.64 -3.13
N ILE A 29 -30.47 6.17 -2.19
CA ILE A 29 -30.04 5.92 -0.83
C ILE A 29 -28.96 4.83 -0.78
N GLY A 30 -29.10 3.79 -1.59
CA GLY A 30 -28.12 2.72 -1.69
C GLY A 30 -26.76 3.22 -2.21
N LEU A 31 -26.80 4.13 -3.18
CA LEU A 31 -25.56 4.72 -3.73
C LEU A 31 -24.85 5.59 -2.71
N LYS A 32 -25.60 6.35 -1.90
CA LYS A 32 -25.02 7.18 -0.85
C LYS A 32 -24.35 6.35 0.24
N GLY A 33 -24.87 5.17 0.52
CA GLY A 33 -24.29 4.24 1.48
C GLY A 33 -23.21 3.35 0.89
N ALA A 34 -23.06 3.33 -0.44
CA ALA A 34 -22.12 2.46 -1.14
C ALA A 34 -20.71 3.07 -1.14
N MET A 35 -20.07 2.98 0.01
CA MET A 35 -18.71 3.44 0.22
C MET A 35 -17.81 2.25 0.52
N LEU A 36 -16.61 2.30 -0.01
CA LEU A 36 -15.59 1.31 0.30
C LEU A 36 -14.55 1.97 1.19
N ASN A 37 -14.74 1.86 2.50
CA ASN A 37 -13.84 2.37 3.53
C ASN A 37 -13.50 3.88 3.38
N GLY A 38 -14.49 4.68 2.98
CA GLY A 38 -14.33 6.12 2.78
C GLY A 38 -14.26 6.54 1.33
N LEU A 39 -13.99 5.63 0.41
CA LEU A 39 -14.04 5.89 -1.03
C LEU A 39 -15.44 5.61 -1.56
N SER A 40 -15.90 6.44 -2.51
CA SER A 40 -17.08 6.08 -3.29
C SER A 40 -16.75 4.89 -4.19
N MET A 41 -17.76 4.17 -4.63
CA MET A 41 -17.56 3.04 -5.55
C MET A 41 -16.98 3.50 -6.89
N ASN A 42 -17.32 4.70 -7.34
CA ASN A 42 -16.73 5.26 -8.56
C ASN A 42 -15.25 5.57 -8.40
N GLU A 43 -14.87 6.12 -7.27
CA GLU A 43 -13.45 6.38 -6.95
C GLU A 43 -12.67 5.08 -6.87
N ALA A 44 -13.20 4.08 -6.19
CA ALA A 44 -12.56 2.78 -6.10
C ALA A 44 -12.44 2.11 -7.48
N ALA A 45 -13.45 2.22 -8.32
CA ALA A 45 -13.40 1.72 -9.70
C ALA A 45 -12.35 2.45 -10.53
N GLN A 46 -12.20 3.75 -10.33
CA GLN A 46 -11.17 4.54 -10.99
C GLN A 46 -9.78 4.05 -10.60
N ILE A 47 -9.53 3.84 -9.31
CA ILE A 47 -8.25 3.33 -8.83
C ILE A 47 -7.93 1.99 -9.47
N GLN A 48 -8.91 1.09 -9.53
CA GLN A 48 -8.71 -0.23 -10.13
C GLN A 48 -8.35 -0.12 -11.62
N ARG A 49 -9.03 0.73 -12.37
CA ARG A 49 -8.75 0.92 -13.79
C ARG A 49 -7.37 1.54 -14.04
N GLU A 50 -6.97 2.51 -13.23
CA GLU A 50 -5.71 3.23 -13.40
C GLU A 50 -4.50 2.42 -12.94
N SER A 51 -4.62 1.71 -11.82
CA SER A 51 -3.48 1.09 -11.16
C SER A 51 -3.43 -0.43 -11.33
N GLY A 52 -4.56 -1.07 -11.55
CA GLY A 52 -4.67 -2.52 -11.49
C GLY A 52 -4.51 -3.07 -10.07
N TYR A 53 -4.58 -2.24 -9.05
CA TYR A 53 -4.46 -2.70 -7.66
C TYR A 53 -5.60 -3.65 -7.33
N PRO A 54 -5.32 -4.74 -6.58
CA PRO A 54 -6.36 -5.64 -6.11
C PRO A 54 -7.34 -4.93 -5.17
N LEU A 55 -8.55 -5.43 -5.09
CA LEU A 55 -9.58 -4.86 -4.22
C LEU A 55 -9.14 -4.81 -2.75
N ASP A 56 -8.38 -5.82 -2.31
CA ASP A 56 -7.86 -5.85 -0.94
C ASP A 56 -6.93 -4.68 -0.62
N VAL A 57 -6.21 -4.18 -1.62
CA VAL A 57 -5.39 -2.97 -1.48
C VAL A 57 -6.28 -1.73 -1.52
N ILE A 58 -7.19 -1.66 -2.51
CA ILE A 58 -8.05 -0.49 -2.74
C ILE A 58 -8.89 -0.17 -1.51
N LYS A 59 -9.45 -1.18 -0.87
CA LYS A 59 -10.28 -0.98 0.32
C LYS A 59 -9.53 -0.42 1.53
N GLY A 60 -8.20 -0.44 1.49
CA GLY A 60 -7.37 0.20 2.52
C GLY A 60 -7.30 1.71 2.38
N PHE A 61 -7.46 2.24 1.17
CA PHE A 61 -7.46 3.68 0.94
C PHE A 61 -8.75 4.31 1.46
N ARG A 62 -8.63 5.44 2.12
CA ARG A 62 -9.76 6.19 2.64
C ARG A 62 -10.07 7.42 1.82
N THR A 63 -9.09 7.91 1.04
CA THR A 63 -9.23 9.07 0.17
C THR A 63 -8.46 8.84 -1.13
N MET A 64 -8.83 9.59 -2.16
CA MET A 64 -8.11 9.55 -3.44
C MET A 64 -6.68 10.07 -3.28
N GLU A 65 -6.45 11.01 -2.39
CA GLU A 65 -5.13 11.57 -2.13
C GLU A 65 -4.15 10.48 -1.65
N GLN A 66 -4.59 9.55 -0.81
CA GLN A 66 -3.77 8.43 -0.37
C GLN A 66 -3.34 7.55 -1.54
N TYR A 67 -4.27 7.26 -2.44
CA TYR A 67 -3.97 6.53 -3.66
C TYR A 67 -2.99 7.28 -4.55
N GLU A 68 -3.19 8.57 -4.73
CA GLU A 68 -2.34 9.41 -5.58
C GLU A 68 -0.88 9.42 -5.12
N VAL A 69 -0.63 9.44 -3.82
CA VAL A 69 0.74 9.32 -3.29
C VAL A 69 1.37 8.00 -3.74
N CYS A 70 0.67 6.89 -3.61
CA CYS A 70 1.16 5.58 -4.03
C CYS A 70 1.37 5.49 -5.54
N GLN A 71 0.47 6.08 -6.32
CA GLN A 71 0.57 6.11 -7.78
C GLN A 71 1.80 6.90 -8.22
N LYS A 72 2.00 8.08 -7.69
CA LYS A 72 3.15 8.94 -8.01
C LYS A 72 4.48 8.30 -7.59
N ALA A 73 4.47 7.56 -6.49
CA ALA A 73 5.64 6.82 -6.03
C ALA A 73 5.94 5.59 -6.88
N GLY A 74 5.04 5.19 -7.75
CA GLY A 74 5.20 4.00 -8.60
C GLY A 74 5.12 2.70 -7.82
N LEU A 75 4.36 2.67 -6.73
CA LEU A 75 4.23 1.46 -5.92
C LEU A 75 3.43 0.39 -6.66
N VAL A 76 3.89 -0.85 -6.55
CA VAL A 76 3.25 -2.00 -7.16
C VAL A 76 2.83 -3.02 -6.12
N PRO A 77 1.70 -3.74 -6.33
CA PRO A 77 1.26 -4.76 -5.40
C PRO A 77 2.10 -6.03 -5.57
N LYS A 78 2.62 -6.54 -4.47
CA LYS A 78 3.32 -7.82 -4.42
C LYS A 78 2.98 -8.54 -3.12
N ILE A 79 3.01 -9.86 -3.17
CA ILE A 79 2.87 -10.66 -1.96
C ILE A 79 4.24 -10.78 -1.30
N VAL A 80 4.33 -10.31 -0.07
CA VAL A 80 5.52 -10.37 0.75
C VAL A 80 5.17 -11.23 1.97
N ASN A 81 5.75 -12.41 2.03
CA ASN A 81 5.47 -13.40 3.07
C ASN A 81 3.97 -13.65 3.27
N GLY A 82 3.26 -13.93 2.18
CA GLY A 82 1.86 -14.30 2.22
C GLY A 82 0.88 -13.14 2.36
N LYS A 83 1.36 -11.90 2.46
CA LYS A 83 0.51 -10.71 2.56
C LYS A 83 0.77 -9.75 1.42
N MET A 84 -0.30 -9.16 0.91
CA MET A 84 -0.18 -8.13 -0.11
C MET A 84 0.45 -6.86 0.48
N ALA A 85 1.42 -6.30 -0.24
CA ALA A 85 2.05 -5.04 0.11
C ALA A 85 2.21 -4.19 -1.15
N LEU A 86 2.27 -2.88 -0.98
CA LEU A 86 2.63 -1.94 -2.03
C LEU A 86 4.12 -1.63 -1.92
N ILE A 87 4.89 -2.16 -2.84
CA ILE A 87 6.35 -2.10 -2.80
C ILE A 87 6.89 -1.29 -3.96
N ARG A 88 8.18 -1.00 -3.87
CA ARG A 88 8.95 -0.28 -4.89
C ARG A 88 10.29 -0.98 -5.09
N GLN A 89 10.98 -0.66 -6.17
CA GLN A 89 12.34 -1.10 -6.36
C GLN A 89 13.25 -0.45 -5.34
N ILE A 90 14.16 -1.24 -4.80
CA ILE A 90 15.15 -0.80 -3.82
C ILE A 90 16.53 -1.00 -4.44
N ASP A 91 17.39 0.01 -4.35
CA ASP A 91 18.80 -0.14 -4.72
C ASP A 91 19.51 -0.96 -3.65
N LEU A 92 19.69 -2.24 -3.92
CA LEU A 92 20.29 -3.18 -2.97
C LEU A 92 21.75 -2.87 -2.65
N ASP A 93 22.42 -2.17 -3.54
CA ASP A 93 23.87 -1.89 -3.43
C ASP A 93 24.17 -0.54 -2.75
N PHE A 94 23.16 0.29 -2.52
CA PHE A 94 23.32 1.55 -1.83
C PHE A 94 23.87 1.30 -0.42
N VAL A 95 24.90 2.05 -0.03
CA VAL A 95 25.66 1.82 1.20
C VAL A 95 25.37 2.92 2.21
N ASP A 96 25.13 2.54 3.46
CA ASP A 96 24.92 3.49 4.55
C ASP A 96 26.26 4.00 5.11
N GLU A 97 26.20 4.88 6.09
CA GLU A 97 27.39 5.49 6.71
C GLU A 97 28.30 4.47 7.39
N MET A 98 27.76 3.31 7.77
CA MET A 98 28.52 2.23 8.41
C MET A 98 29.06 1.21 7.41
N GLY A 99 28.90 1.46 6.10
CA GLY A 99 29.38 0.57 5.06
C GLY A 99 28.46 -0.62 4.78
N ARG A 100 27.23 -0.63 5.31
CA ARG A 100 26.27 -1.71 5.05
C ARG A 100 25.47 -1.39 3.81
N THR A 101 25.32 -2.36 2.92
CA THR A 101 24.43 -2.24 1.76
C THR A 101 22.97 -2.30 2.21
N ASN A 102 22.06 -1.79 1.38
CA ASN A 102 20.63 -1.96 1.63
C ASN A 102 20.24 -3.43 1.77
N LEU A 103 20.85 -4.30 0.97
CA LEU A 103 20.60 -5.74 1.11
C LEU A 103 20.97 -6.23 2.52
N THR A 104 22.16 -5.89 2.99
CA THR A 104 22.60 -6.28 4.34
C THR A 104 21.72 -5.70 5.42
N ARG A 105 21.32 -4.43 5.29
CA ARG A 105 20.40 -3.79 6.23
C ARG A 105 19.08 -4.58 6.30
N MET A 106 18.48 -4.86 5.17
CA MET A 106 17.19 -5.57 5.09
C MET A 106 17.31 -6.99 5.63
N GLN A 107 18.39 -7.70 5.34
CA GLN A 107 18.64 -9.04 5.87
C GLN A 107 18.72 -9.04 7.40
N ASN A 108 19.12 -7.94 8.00
CA ASN A 108 19.19 -7.74 9.44
C ASN A 108 17.89 -7.11 10.02
N GLY A 109 16.86 -6.96 9.21
CA GLY A 109 15.58 -6.43 9.64
C GLY A 109 15.55 -4.90 9.72
N LEU A 110 16.53 -4.22 9.15
CA LEU A 110 16.58 -2.77 9.09
C LEU A 110 15.97 -2.28 7.77
N ALA A 111 15.33 -1.12 7.82
CA ALA A 111 14.78 -0.50 6.63
C ALA A 111 15.88 -0.18 5.62
N ALA A 112 15.59 -0.37 4.34
CA ALA A 112 16.45 0.13 3.28
C ALA A 112 16.45 1.66 3.29
N LEU A 113 17.52 2.26 2.76
CA LEU A 113 17.67 3.69 2.63
C LEU A 113 17.31 4.13 1.22
N ASP A 114 16.65 5.28 1.12
CA ASP A 114 16.41 5.95 -0.15
C ASP A 114 17.71 6.60 -0.64
N PRO A 115 18.25 6.20 -1.80
CA PRO A 115 19.50 6.78 -2.30
C PRO A 115 19.43 8.28 -2.56
N ALA A 116 18.24 8.82 -2.81
CA ALA A 116 18.08 10.24 -3.11
C ALA A 116 18.32 11.13 -1.88
N THR A 117 18.03 10.63 -0.69
CA THR A 117 18.11 11.40 0.56
C THR A 117 19.02 10.80 1.61
N GLY A 118 19.31 9.51 1.51
CA GLY A 118 20.00 8.75 2.57
C GLY A 118 19.08 8.39 3.75
N GLU A 119 17.82 8.78 3.71
CA GLU A 119 16.87 8.51 4.78
C GLU A 119 16.24 7.12 4.61
N ALA A 120 15.85 6.51 5.72
CA ALA A 120 15.21 5.22 5.70
C ALA A 120 13.80 5.31 5.10
N TYR A 121 13.46 4.32 4.27
CA TYR A 121 12.07 4.14 3.86
C TYR A 121 11.20 3.84 5.07
N GLN A 122 9.97 4.30 5.01
CA GLN A 122 9.01 4.13 6.09
C GLN A 122 7.92 3.15 5.67
N LEU A 123 7.57 2.24 6.55
CA LEU A 123 6.43 1.36 6.35
C LEU A 123 5.18 2.00 6.93
N HIS A 124 4.13 2.01 6.15
CA HIS A 124 2.86 2.58 6.57
C HIS A 124 1.72 1.59 6.31
N HIS A 125 0.89 1.35 7.31
CA HIS A 125 -0.35 0.60 7.16
C HIS A 125 -1.39 1.51 6.52
N ILE A 126 -1.79 1.21 5.29
CA ILE A 126 -2.68 2.09 4.52
C ILE A 126 -3.97 2.37 5.27
N GLY A 127 -4.58 1.38 5.87
CA GLY A 127 -5.81 1.55 6.64
C GLY A 127 -5.62 1.91 8.11
N GLN A 128 -4.41 2.18 8.55
CA GLN A 128 -4.05 2.42 9.96
C GLN A 128 -4.48 1.28 10.90
N LYS A 129 -4.52 0.06 10.38
CA LYS A 129 -4.82 -1.17 11.13
C LYS A 129 -3.70 -2.18 10.91
N MET A 130 -3.46 -3.04 11.91
CA MET A 130 -2.37 -4.03 11.86
C MET A 130 -2.49 -5.03 10.71
N ASP A 131 -3.71 -5.31 10.28
CA ASP A 131 -3.99 -6.25 9.19
C ASP A 131 -4.11 -5.59 7.81
N SER A 132 -3.97 -4.25 7.74
CA SER A 132 -4.05 -3.55 6.47
C SER A 132 -2.76 -3.66 5.66
N THR A 133 -2.86 -3.37 4.38
CA THR A 133 -1.73 -3.42 3.45
C THR A 133 -0.61 -2.47 3.88
N LEU A 134 0.61 -2.99 3.94
CA LEU A 134 1.79 -2.16 4.16
C LEU A 134 2.23 -1.51 2.85
N SER A 135 2.65 -0.26 2.91
CA SER A 135 3.26 0.45 1.80
C SER A 135 4.66 0.94 2.18
N ILE A 136 5.58 0.90 1.22
CA ILE A 136 6.93 1.42 1.38
C ILE A 136 6.94 2.85 0.85
N LEU A 137 7.04 3.82 1.76
CA LEU A 137 7.03 5.24 1.43
C LEU A 137 8.39 5.87 1.76
N THR A 138 8.76 6.90 1.02
CA THR A 138 9.83 7.79 1.48
C THR A 138 9.30 8.64 2.63
N GLU A 139 10.20 9.26 3.39
CA GLU A 139 9.81 10.21 4.43
C GLU A 139 8.97 11.34 3.84
N ALA A 140 9.36 11.86 2.68
CA ALA A 140 8.63 12.93 2.01
C ALA A 140 7.21 12.50 1.64
N GLU A 141 7.03 11.31 1.11
CA GLU A 141 5.71 10.78 0.73
C GLU A 141 4.81 10.54 1.94
N HIS A 142 5.39 10.21 3.07
CA HIS A 142 4.64 9.91 4.28
C HIS A 142 4.34 11.16 5.11
N MET A 143 5.30 12.06 5.26
CA MET A 143 5.24 13.12 6.27
C MET A 143 5.28 14.54 5.73
N GLN A 144 5.89 14.78 4.56
CA GLN A 144 6.13 16.14 4.06
C GLN A 144 4.98 16.67 3.20
N ASN A 145 4.94 17.97 3.00
CA ASN A 145 3.99 18.68 2.10
C ASN A 145 2.51 18.38 2.43
N GLY A 146 2.17 18.23 3.71
CA GLY A 146 0.81 17.91 4.13
C GLY A 146 0.45 16.43 4.04
N ASN A 147 1.34 15.58 3.58
CA ASN A 147 1.07 14.15 3.43
C ASN A 147 0.79 13.45 4.76
N ASN A 148 1.37 13.94 5.85
CA ASN A 148 1.04 13.43 7.17
C ASN A 148 -0.47 13.49 7.46
N GLN A 149 -1.13 14.56 7.05
CA GLN A 149 -2.59 14.69 7.22
C GLN A 149 -3.37 13.78 6.27
N ILE A 150 -2.81 13.51 5.10
CA ILE A 150 -3.41 12.58 4.13
C ILE A 150 -3.45 11.16 4.73
N TRP A 151 -2.36 10.73 5.36
CA TRP A 151 -2.24 9.38 5.92
C TRP A 151 -2.87 9.25 7.30
N HIS A 152 -2.76 10.28 8.12
CA HIS A 152 -3.26 10.28 9.50
C HIS A 152 -4.46 11.22 9.59
N LEU A 153 -5.64 10.68 9.29
CA LEU A 153 -6.87 11.46 9.26
C LEU A 153 -7.17 12.05 10.64
N PHE A 154 -7.54 13.31 10.62
CA PHE A 154 -7.80 14.06 11.84
C PHE A 154 -8.92 13.42 12.66
N GLY A 155 -8.70 13.28 13.96
CA GLY A 155 -9.67 12.73 14.88
C GLY A 155 -9.72 11.21 14.96
N GLU A 156 -8.91 10.50 14.16
CA GLU A 156 -8.84 9.05 14.25
C GLU A 156 -7.60 8.59 15.01
N ALA A 157 -7.82 7.76 16.01
CA ALA A 157 -6.71 7.13 16.73
C ALA A 157 -6.13 5.99 15.88
N SER A 158 -4.81 5.90 15.84
CA SER A 158 -4.14 4.77 15.21
C SER A 158 -4.42 3.49 16.00
N LYS A 159 -4.78 2.43 15.29
CA LYS A 159 -4.99 1.09 15.86
C LYS A 159 -3.74 0.22 15.76
N ILE A 160 -2.58 0.84 15.67
CA ILE A 160 -1.30 0.16 15.51
C ILE A 160 -0.67 -0.09 16.89
N ASP A 161 -0.42 -1.35 17.19
CA ASP A 161 0.38 -1.75 18.35
C ASP A 161 1.86 -1.57 18.01
N ARG A 162 2.53 -0.64 18.67
CA ARG A 162 3.91 -0.27 18.37
C ARG A 162 4.90 -1.43 18.55
N GLY A 163 4.76 -2.19 19.61
CA GLY A 163 5.66 -3.31 19.88
C GLY A 163 5.52 -4.44 18.86
N VAL A 164 4.29 -4.76 18.49
CA VAL A 164 4.00 -5.74 17.46
C VAL A 164 4.46 -5.23 16.10
N PHE A 165 4.25 -3.94 15.82
CA PHE A 165 4.68 -3.34 14.55
C PHE A 165 6.20 -3.36 14.40
N ASP A 166 6.96 -3.14 15.45
CA ASP A 166 8.43 -3.19 15.37
C ASP A 166 8.91 -4.57 14.91
N LYS A 167 8.30 -5.64 15.43
CA LYS A 167 8.58 -7.00 14.99
C LYS A 167 8.13 -7.26 13.56
N GLN A 168 6.95 -6.79 13.20
CA GLN A 168 6.41 -6.90 11.85
C GLN A 168 7.30 -6.19 10.84
N ARG A 169 7.80 -5.01 11.20
CA ARG A 169 8.69 -4.21 10.37
C ARG A 169 10.00 -4.94 10.08
N ALA A 170 10.64 -5.46 11.13
CA ALA A 170 11.88 -6.21 10.96
C ALA A 170 11.68 -7.45 10.08
N SER A 171 10.62 -8.19 10.31
CA SER A 171 10.26 -9.36 9.50
C SER A 171 9.98 -8.97 8.05
N PHE A 172 9.25 -7.89 7.83
CA PHE A 172 8.92 -7.41 6.49
C PHE A 172 10.19 -7.10 5.67
N TRP A 173 11.14 -6.41 6.27
CA TRP A 173 12.38 -6.06 5.54
C TRP A 173 13.21 -7.29 5.21
N LYS A 174 13.25 -8.28 6.09
CA LYS A 174 13.91 -9.56 5.79
C LYS A 174 13.24 -10.27 4.62
N ASP A 175 11.92 -10.30 4.61
CA ASP A 175 11.13 -10.92 3.53
C ASP A 175 11.31 -10.15 2.21
N MET A 176 11.41 -8.82 2.27
CA MET A 176 11.71 -8.00 1.10
C MET A 176 13.10 -8.32 0.52
N ALA A 177 14.09 -8.56 1.38
CA ALA A 177 15.42 -8.95 0.91
C ALA A 177 15.36 -10.23 0.09
N GLU A 178 14.63 -11.23 0.57
CA GLU A 178 14.45 -12.50 -0.16
C GLU A 178 13.73 -12.27 -1.48
N LEU A 179 12.67 -11.47 -1.48
CA LEU A 179 11.87 -11.18 -2.68
C LEU A 179 12.73 -10.50 -3.75
N LEU A 180 13.49 -9.48 -3.36
CA LEU A 180 14.29 -8.70 -4.31
C LEU A 180 15.51 -9.46 -4.82
N GLN A 181 16.07 -10.36 -4.04
CA GLN A 181 17.13 -11.26 -4.50
C GLN A 181 16.64 -12.25 -5.56
N GLY A 182 15.37 -12.64 -5.49
CA GLY A 182 14.74 -13.51 -6.48
C GLY A 182 14.32 -12.81 -7.77
N GLY A 183 14.44 -11.49 -7.83
CA GLY A 183 14.00 -10.66 -8.96
C GLY A 183 12.63 -10.04 -8.72
N PHE A 184 12.54 -8.74 -8.97
CA PHE A 184 11.33 -7.93 -8.75
C PHE A 184 10.27 -8.15 -9.84
#